data_cc429f752f4ad10bca30392192a44541
#
_entry.id   cc429f752f4ad10bca30392192a44541
#
_cell.length_a   1.000
_cell.length_b   1.000
_cell.length_c   1.000
_cell.angle_alpha   90.00
_cell.angle_beta   90.00
_cell.angle_gamma   90.00
#
_symmetry.space_group_name_H-M   'P 1'
#
loop_
_entity.id
_entity.type
_entity.pdbx_description
1 polymer ?
#
loop_
_entity_poly.entity_id
_entity_poly.type
_entity_poly.pdbx_seq_one_letter_code
_entity_poly.pdbx_strand_id
1 'polypeptide(L)'
;MNGKKFLKSIILLCFLLYNFVAFAQEVVVKGVGSDKSSALRDASRNAVEQVVGTFIDSKTLISKNVVALDEIYAKSQGFVRNVTVLDSKQIDGGWEVTARVDVNTNPDSQLMSSVAMIAQLNDPRIGVVVTYHGNAENEEQKKKYLVVCVGAINENLIKQGFVHVVIPKSNEEMEAENLQKFENVDFIVIGKLDINTNSVKLTKYSDYTNENAEVNTVATGLERTLAELDVKVLRADTQEIVGEFHVEGDAIQNDTNRSANVAVALASSRAAEQVKGLFKRAASSVEGNVQIIVRTDSYENVMKLENELRQAAGVQNVSVKAYDKGKGTIFVSTSLQPNQLFKQLKTNSNLNVFMENSSANLLEISLG
;
A
#
# COMPACT_ATOMS: atom_id res chain seq x y z
N MET A 1 -19.05 -48.80 -33.87
CA MET A 1 -19.80 -47.72 -33.21
C MET A 1 -18.94 -46.87 -32.23
N ASN A 2 -17.61 -46.74 -32.42
CA ASN A 2 -16.74 -46.09 -31.45
C ASN A 2 -15.93 -44.89 -31.99
N GLY A 3 -15.92 -44.62 -33.30
CA GLY A 3 -15.13 -43.53 -33.86
C GLY A 3 -15.63 -42.09 -33.53
N LYS A 4 -16.97 -41.93 -33.47
CA LYS A 4 -17.56 -40.60 -33.15
C LYS A 4 -17.38 -40.17 -31.69
N LYS A 5 -17.26 -41.12 -30.76
CA LYS A 5 -16.98 -40.82 -29.35
C LYS A 5 -15.50 -40.44 -29.14
N PHE A 6 -14.61 -41.11 -29.86
CA PHE A 6 -13.17 -40.82 -29.81
C PHE A 6 -12.84 -39.45 -30.40
N LEU A 7 -13.47 -39.08 -31.52
CA LEU A 7 -13.31 -37.76 -32.14
C LEU A 7 -13.84 -36.62 -31.25
N LYS A 8 -14.99 -36.83 -30.57
CA LYS A 8 -15.51 -35.85 -29.60
C LYS A 8 -14.60 -35.67 -28.38
N SER A 9 -13.96 -36.76 -27.92
CA SER A 9 -13.00 -36.70 -26.79
C SER A 9 -11.71 -35.95 -27.15
N ILE A 10 -11.22 -36.10 -28.38
CA ILE A 10 -10.04 -35.36 -28.88
C ILE A 10 -10.38 -33.89 -29.05
N ILE A 11 -11.55 -33.53 -29.57
CA ILE A 11 -11.98 -32.13 -29.72
C ILE A 11 -12.14 -31.48 -28.35
N LEU A 12 -12.68 -32.21 -27.36
CA LEU A 12 -12.82 -31.70 -25.98
C LEU A 12 -11.45 -31.51 -25.30
N LEU A 13 -10.49 -32.39 -25.55
CA LEU A 13 -9.12 -32.27 -25.03
C LEU A 13 -8.36 -31.13 -25.69
N CYS A 14 -8.55 -30.86 -26.97
CA CYS A 14 -7.99 -29.70 -27.66
C CYS A 14 -8.59 -28.39 -27.15
N PHE A 15 -9.86 -28.34 -26.75
CA PHE A 15 -10.50 -27.16 -26.18
C PHE A 15 -10.01 -26.87 -24.75
N LEU A 16 -9.56 -27.85 -23.97
CA LEU A 16 -8.97 -27.71 -22.65
C LEU A 16 -7.52 -27.20 -22.69
N LEU A 17 -6.83 -27.33 -23.82
CA LEU A 17 -5.45 -26.87 -24.00
C LEU A 17 -5.34 -25.41 -24.48
N TYR A 18 -6.45 -24.75 -24.83
CA TYR A 18 -6.44 -23.40 -25.40
C TYR A 18 -6.53 -22.26 -24.38
N ASN A 19 -6.57 -22.54 -23.07
CA ASN A 19 -6.73 -21.51 -22.05
C ASN A 19 -5.43 -21.20 -21.26
N PHE A 20 -4.26 -21.29 -21.87
CA PHE A 20 -3.08 -20.59 -21.35
C PHE A 20 -3.05 -19.18 -21.91
N VAL A 21 -3.81 -18.28 -21.29
CA VAL A 21 -3.60 -16.84 -21.48
C VAL A 21 -2.26 -16.53 -20.82
N ALA A 22 -1.19 -16.45 -21.60
CA ALA A 22 0.08 -15.97 -21.13
C ALA A 22 -0.07 -14.46 -20.87
N PHE A 23 -0.16 -14.05 -19.60
CA PHE A 23 -0.07 -12.65 -19.18
C PHE A 23 1.37 -12.15 -19.31
N ALA A 24 1.85 -12.09 -20.54
CA ALA A 24 3.14 -11.56 -20.91
C ALA A 24 2.92 -10.58 -22.04
N GLN A 25 3.37 -9.34 -21.85
CA GLN A 25 3.33 -8.35 -22.92
C GLN A 25 4.75 -8.20 -23.49
N GLU A 26 4.95 -8.68 -24.71
CA GLU A 26 6.18 -8.48 -25.45
C GLU A 26 6.17 -7.12 -26.14
N VAL A 27 7.22 -6.34 -25.92
CA VAL A 27 7.43 -5.05 -26.60
C VAL A 27 8.82 -5.03 -27.24
N VAL A 28 8.94 -4.35 -28.38
CA VAL A 28 10.23 -4.13 -29.04
C VAL A 28 10.62 -2.68 -28.78
N VAL A 29 11.74 -2.51 -28.10
CA VAL A 29 12.22 -1.20 -27.64
C VAL A 29 13.70 -1.04 -27.96
N LYS A 30 14.14 0.22 -27.96
CA LYS A 30 15.54 0.59 -28.02
C LYS A 30 16.03 1.08 -26.69
N GLY A 31 17.30 0.85 -26.41
CA GLY A 31 17.99 1.42 -25.27
C GLY A 31 19.39 1.88 -25.66
N VAL A 32 19.90 2.87 -24.98
CA VAL A 32 21.21 3.48 -25.20
C VAL A 32 22.03 3.43 -23.92
N GLY A 33 23.34 3.21 -24.05
CA GLY A 33 24.23 3.15 -22.90
C GLY A 33 25.70 3.23 -23.30
N SER A 34 26.58 3.45 -22.33
CA SER A 34 28.02 3.48 -22.52
C SER A 34 28.61 2.16 -23.05
N ASP A 35 27.93 1.05 -22.75
CA ASP A 35 28.23 -0.30 -23.18
C ASP A 35 26.94 -1.07 -23.50
N LYS A 36 27.06 -2.27 -24.11
CA LYS A 36 25.91 -3.10 -24.48
C LYS A 36 25.02 -3.48 -23.28
N SER A 37 25.62 -3.71 -22.13
CA SER A 37 24.89 -4.09 -20.92
C SER A 37 24.07 -2.91 -20.38
N SER A 38 24.62 -1.71 -20.39
CA SER A 38 23.91 -0.47 -20.01
C SER A 38 22.78 -0.18 -20.98
N ALA A 39 23.03 -0.30 -22.29
CA ALA A 39 22.01 -0.13 -23.33
C ALA A 39 20.87 -1.17 -23.18
N LEU A 40 21.17 -2.40 -22.78
CA LEU A 40 20.17 -3.43 -22.55
C LEU A 40 19.33 -3.15 -21.30
N ARG A 41 19.93 -2.61 -20.23
CA ARG A 41 19.20 -2.16 -19.04
C ARG A 41 18.26 -1.01 -19.35
N ASP A 42 18.72 -0.06 -20.16
CA ASP A 42 17.89 1.07 -20.63
C ASP A 42 16.73 0.59 -21.51
N ALA A 43 16.97 -0.36 -22.43
CA ALA A 43 15.90 -1.00 -23.19
C ALA A 43 14.87 -1.69 -22.29
N SER A 44 15.31 -2.40 -21.26
CA SER A 44 14.41 -3.04 -20.29
C SER A 44 13.57 -2.02 -19.52
N ARG A 45 14.16 -0.89 -19.13
CA ARG A 45 13.44 0.24 -18.51
C ARG A 45 12.38 0.80 -19.44
N ASN A 46 12.75 1.09 -20.68
CA ASN A 46 11.84 1.64 -21.70
C ASN A 46 10.69 0.68 -22.01
N ALA A 47 10.92 -0.64 -21.95
CA ALA A 47 9.87 -1.65 -22.09
C ALA A 47 8.85 -1.61 -20.94
N VAL A 48 9.33 -1.54 -19.72
CA VAL A 48 8.47 -1.44 -18.52
C VAL A 48 7.69 -0.12 -18.57
N GLU A 49 8.32 0.99 -18.93
CA GLU A 49 7.68 2.29 -19.08
C GLU A 49 6.55 2.25 -20.13
N GLN A 50 6.81 1.65 -21.28
CA GLN A 50 5.80 1.50 -22.34
C GLN A 50 4.61 0.65 -21.87
N VAL A 51 4.87 -0.47 -21.20
CA VAL A 51 3.84 -1.36 -20.69
C VAL A 51 3.03 -0.67 -19.58
N VAL A 52 3.69 -0.06 -18.61
CA VAL A 52 3.03 0.70 -17.53
C VAL A 52 2.16 1.82 -18.11
N GLY A 53 2.66 2.54 -19.10
CA GLY A 53 1.90 3.60 -19.79
C GLY A 53 0.61 3.12 -20.46
N THR A 54 0.50 1.84 -20.82
CA THR A 54 -0.75 1.28 -21.38
C THR A 54 -1.81 0.98 -20.33
N PHE A 55 -1.42 0.79 -19.07
CA PHE A 55 -2.33 0.50 -17.95
C PHE A 55 -2.70 1.77 -17.15
N ILE A 56 -1.90 2.83 -17.27
CA ILE A 56 -2.15 4.10 -16.63
C ILE A 56 -2.68 5.04 -17.70
N ASP A 57 -3.96 5.42 -17.63
CA ASP A 57 -4.51 6.42 -18.54
C ASP A 57 -3.77 7.75 -18.35
N SER A 58 -2.97 8.09 -19.37
CA SER A 58 -1.68 8.78 -19.27
C SER A 58 -1.72 10.26 -18.90
N LYS A 59 -2.86 10.92 -18.84
CA LYS A 59 -2.87 12.39 -18.74
C LYS A 59 -2.98 12.97 -17.34
N THR A 60 -3.58 12.23 -16.39
CA THR A 60 -3.83 12.76 -15.04
C THR A 60 -2.90 12.18 -14.00
N LEU A 61 -2.47 10.93 -14.16
CA LEU A 61 -1.61 10.23 -13.20
C LEU A 61 -0.12 10.56 -13.38
N ILE A 62 0.36 10.69 -14.62
CA ILE A 62 1.78 10.95 -14.90
C ILE A 62 2.25 12.28 -14.27
N SER A 63 1.43 13.32 -14.29
CA SER A 63 1.81 14.63 -13.76
C SER A 63 1.88 14.69 -12.22
N LYS A 64 1.23 13.74 -11.53
CA LYS A 64 1.16 13.72 -10.06
C LYS A 64 2.05 12.64 -9.43
N ASN A 65 2.42 11.60 -10.16
CA ASN A 65 3.05 10.40 -9.63
C ASN A 65 4.45 10.11 -10.23
N VAL A 66 5.14 11.13 -10.70
CA VAL A 66 6.47 11.00 -11.36
C VAL A 66 7.45 10.21 -10.50
N VAL A 67 7.49 10.48 -9.20
CA VAL A 67 8.45 9.83 -8.27
C VAL A 67 8.15 8.35 -8.10
N ALA A 68 6.88 7.97 -7.98
CA ALA A 68 6.46 6.56 -7.85
C ALA A 68 6.74 5.78 -9.14
N LEU A 69 6.52 6.39 -10.30
CA LEU A 69 6.84 5.81 -11.59
C LEU A 69 8.35 5.66 -11.79
N ASP A 70 9.14 6.66 -11.39
CA ASP A 70 10.60 6.59 -11.46
C ASP A 70 11.15 5.45 -10.61
N GLU A 71 10.56 5.15 -9.45
CA GLU A 71 10.97 4.01 -8.63
C GLU A 71 10.59 2.66 -9.27
N ILE A 72 9.40 2.55 -9.89
CA ILE A 72 9.02 1.38 -10.69
C ILE A 72 10.03 1.18 -11.83
N TYR A 73 10.38 2.26 -12.54
CA TYR A 73 11.32 2.20 -13.66
C TYR A 73 12.75 1.87 -13.19
N ALA A 74 13.17 2.34 -12.03
CA ALA A 74 14.46 1.98 -11.45
C ALA A 74 14.57 0.48 -11.11
N LYS A 75 13.46 -0.17 -10.77
CA LYS A 75 13.37 -1.62 -10.50
C LYS A 75 13.00 -2.46 -11.72
N SER A 76 13.00 -1.88 -12.91
CA SER A 76 12.49 -2.48 -14.16
C SER A 76 13.02 -3.88 -14.47
N GLN A 77 14.27 -4.18 -14.13
CA GLN A 77 14.85 -5.51 -14.34
C GLN A 77 14.12 -6.62 -13.57
N GLY A 78 13.56 -6.33 -12.39
CA GLY A 78 12.77 -7.27 -11.61
C GLY A 78 11.40 -7.60 -12.21
N PHE A 79 10.94 -6.81 -13.19
CA PHE A 79 9.66 -6.99 -13.85
C PHE A 79 9.77 -7.63 -15.23
N VAL A 80 10.97 -7.82 -15.73
CA VAL A 80 11.26 -8.44 -17.02
C VAL A 80 11.46 -9.94 -16.85
N ARG A 81 10.73 -10.73 -17.64
CA ARG A 81 10.86 -12.20 -17.66
C ARG A 81 11.97 -12.67 -18.61
N ASN A 82 12.02 -12.04 -19.78
CA ASN A 82 12.97 -12.40 -20.83
C ASN A 82 13.35 -11.19 -21.67
N VAL A 83 14.59 -11.17 -22.14
CA VAL A 83 15.09 -10.15 -23.07
C VAL A 83 15.82 -10.84 -24.21
N THR A 84 15.42 -10.55 -25.43
CA THR A 84 16.05 -11.04 -26.65
C THR A 84 16.60 -9.84 -27.44
N VAL A 85 17.92 -9.77 -27.57
CA VAL A 85 18.56 -8.75 -28.38
C VAL A 85 18.29 -9.05 -29.86
N LEU A 86 17.68 -8.11 -30.57
CA LEU A 86 17.38 -8.21 -31.99
C LEU A 86 18.48 -7.57 -32.84
N ASP A 87 19.02 -6.44 -32.35
CA ASP A 87 20.13 -5.72 -33.01
C ASP A 87 20.95 -4.95 -31.98
N SER A 88 22.23 -4.73 -32.30
CA SER A 88 23.12 -3.90 -31.49
C SER A 88 24.13 -3.18 -32.38
N LYS A 89 24.21 -1.88 -32.27
CA LYS A 89 25.16 -1.06 -33.03
C LYS A 89 25.90 -0.08 -32.13
N GLN A 90 27.14 0.18 -32.51
CA GLN A 90 27.92 1.22 -31.87
C GLN A 90 27.48 2.59 -32.42
N ILE A 91 27.31 3.56 -31.54
CA ILE A 91 26.98 4.94 -31.84
C ILE A 91 28.04 5.86 -31.23
N ASP A 92 28.02 7.14 -31.59
CA ASP A 92 28.92 8.12 -30.98
C ASP A 92 28.66 8.20 -29.47
N GLY A 93 29.68 7.84 -28.67
CA GLY A 93 29.61 7.86 -27.21
C GLY A 93 29.03 6.60 -26.55
N GLY A 94 28.75 5.51 -27.31
CA GLY A 94 28.24 4.29 -26.68
C GLY A 94 27.62 3.25 -27.61
N TRP A 95 26.58 2.59 -27.13
CA TRP A 95 25.85 1.52 -27.83
C TRP A 95 24.35 1.81 -27.87
N GLU A 96 23.72 1.50 -28.99
CA GLU A 96 22.28 1.35 -29.14
C GLU A 96 21.95 -0.14 -29.27
N VAL A 97 21.02 -0.64 -28.47
CA VAL A 97 20.49 -1.99 -28.52
C VAL A 97 19.00 -1.93 -28.84
N THR A 98 18.56 -2.72 -29.82
CA THR A 98 17.16 -3.01 -30.05
C THR A 98 16.84 -4.38 -29.45
N ALA A 99 15.91 -4.44 -28.53
CA ALA A 99 15.58 -5.68 -27.83
C ALA A 99 14.07 -5.93 -27.85
N ARG A 100 13.71 -7.20 -27.91
CA ARG A 100 12.38 -7.68 -27.56
C ARG A 100 12.37 -8.05 -26.09
N VAL A 101 11.50 -7.42 -25.34
CA VAL A 101 11.41 -7.54 -23.88
C VAL A 101 10.03 -8.07 -23.50
N ASP A 102 10.02 -9.15 -22.74
CA ASP A 102 8.82 -9.75 -22.15
C ASP A 102 8.63 -9.21 -20.72
N VAL A 103 7.63 -8.36 -20.55
CA VAL A 103 7.29 -7.76 -19.25
C VAL A 103 6.19 -8.55 -18.57
N ASN A 104 6.37 -8.82 -17.28
CA ASN A 104 5.40 -9.58 -16.48
C ASN A 104 4.17 -8.73 -16.15
N THR A 105 3.11 -8.91 -16.92
CA THR A 105 1.81 -8.23 -16.75
C THR A 105 0.76 -9.10 -16.06
N ASN A 106 1.17 -10.19 -15.39
CA ASN A 106 0.24 -10.97 -14.59
C ASN A 106 -0.40 -10.04 -13.53
N PRO A 107 -1.74 -10.01 -13.37
CA PRO A 107 -2.43 -9.19 -12.37
C PRO A 107 -1.90 -9.34 -10.95
N ASP A 108 -1.41 -10.54 -10.60
CA ASP A 108 -0.79 -10.83 -9.29
C ASP A 108 0.70 -10.49 -9.23
N SER A 109 1.30 -10.02 -10.33
CA SER A 109 2.71 -9.61 -10.32
C SER A 109 2.93 -8.39 -9.45
N GLN A 110 4.14 -8.26 -8.91
CA GLN A 110 4.51 -7.10 -8.09
C GLN A 110 4.37 -5.79 -8.88
N LEU A 111 4.72 -5.80 -10.18
CA LEU A 111 4.55 -4.65 -11.07
C LEU A 111 3.08 -4.23 -11.15
N MET A 112 2.20 -5.15 -11.57
CA MET A 112 0.79 -4.84 -11.78
C MET A 112 0.08 -4.46 -10.48
N SER A 113 0.42 -5.11 -9.37
CA SER A 113 -0.08 -4.73 -8.05
C SER A 113 0.34 -3.31 -7.66
N SER A 114 1.60 -2.93 -7.91
CA SER A 114 2.08 -1.57 -7.61
C SER A 114 1.43 -0.52 -8.52
N VAL A 115 1.34 -0.79 -9.82
CA VAL A 115 0.68 0.10 -10.79
C VAL A 115 -0.80 0.30 -10.45
N ALA A 116 -1.53 -0.78 -10.17
CA ALA A 116 -2.94 -0.71 -9.78
C ALA A 116 -3.13 0.09 -8.49
N MET A 117 -2.27 -0.12 -7.50
CA MET A 117 -2.33 0.57 -6.22
C MET A 117 -2.06 2.07 -6.36
N ILE A 118 -1.03 2.46 -7.13
CA ILE A 118 -0.74 3.87 -7.42
C ILE A 118 -1.91 4.50 -8.18
N ALA A 119 -2.41 3.83 -9.21
CA ALA A 119 -3.52 4.33 -10.03
C ALA A 119 -4.81 4.52 -9.22
N GLN A 120 -5.15 3.57 -8.35
CA GLN A 120 -6.40 3.57 -7.58
C GLN A 120 -6.33 4.45 -6.33
N LEU A 121 -5.20 4.49 -5.65
CA LEU A 121 -4.99 5.29 -4.45
C LEU A 121 -4.46 6.70 -4.75
N ASN A 122 -4.21 7.03 -6.02
CA ASN A 122 -3.73 8.34 -6.46
C ASN A 122 -2.44 8.78 -5.74
N ASP A 123 -1.48 7.84 -5.60
CA ASP A 123 -0.18 8.04 -4.96
C ASP A 123 -0.31 8.54 -3.51
N PRO A 124 -0.75 7.66 -2.59
CA PRO A 124 -1.15 8.07 -1.26
C PRO A 124 0.05 8.54 -0.43
N ARG A 125 -0.17 9.61 0.30
CA ARG A 125 0.74 10.09 1.35
C ARG A 125 0.39 9.38 2.66
N ILE A 126 1.35 8.65 3.23
CA ILE A 126 1.15 7.81 4.41
C ILE A 126 1.87 8.40 5.59
N GLY A 127 1.14 8.75 6.64
CA GLY A 127 1.70 9.08 7.94
C GLY A 127 1.95 7.81 8.77
N VAL A 128 3.13 7.68 9.38
CA VAL A 128 3.43 6.55 10.27
C VAL A 128 3.72 7.07 11.67
N VAL A 129 2.94 6.64 12.65
CA VAL A 129 3.09 6.94 14.08
C VAL A 129 3.21 5.65 14.86
N VAL A 130 4.20 5.54 15.72
CA VAL A 130 4.33 4.41 16.64
C VAL A 130 4.50 4.92 18.06
N THR A 131 3.70 4.38 18.98
CA THR A 131 3.82 4.60 20.42
C THR A 131 4.44 3.39 21.09
N TYR A 132 5.20 3.62 22.17
CA TYR A 132 5.82 2.55 22.96
C TYR A 132 5.04 2.31 24.25
N HIS A 133 4.67 1.06 24.50
CA HIS A 133 3.91 0.64 25.67
C HIS A 133 4.65 -0.38 26.56
N GLY A 134 5.82 -0.87 26.13
CA GLY A 134 6.60 -1.87 26.87
C GLY A 134 7.44 -1.29 28.01
N ASN A 135 8.18 -2.17 28.66
CA ASN A 135 9.09 -1.82 29.75
C ASN A 135 10.48 -1.47 29.22
N ALA A 136 10.70 -0.20 28.89
CA ALA A 136 12.04 0.30 28.58
C ALA A 136 12.76 0.75 29.87
N GLU A 137 14.07 0.53 29.95
CA GLU A 137 14.88 0.94 31.11
C GLU A 137 14.92 2.47 31.27
N ASN A 138 14.85 3.21 30.15
CA ASN A 138 14.87 4.65 30.13
C ASN A 138 14.31 5.21 28.81
N GLU A 139 14.08 6.52 28.77
CA GLU A 139 13.53 7.22 27.59
C GLU A 139 14.45 7.15 26.36
N GLU A 140 15.76 7.06 26.54
CA GLU A 140 16.70 6.93 25.41
C GLU A 140 16.54 5.57 24.72
N GLN A 141 16.38 4.49 25.49
CA GLN A 141 16.15 3.14 24.96
C GLN A 141 14.80 3.07 24.23
N LYS A 142 13.74 3.60 24.84
CA LYS A 142 12.43 3.74 24.21
C LYS A 142 12.52 4.44 22.85
N LYS A 143 13.22 5.58 22.80
CA LYS A 143 13.43 6.33 21.57
C LYS A 143 14.16 5.52 20.49
N LYS A 144 15.20 4.76 20.89
CA LYS A 144 15.93 3.89 19.95
C LYS A 144 15.01 2.83 19.32
N TYR A 145 14.16 2.18 20.12
CA TYR A 145 13.23 1.18 19.60
C TYR A 145 12.19 1.78 18.66
N LEU A 146 11.66 2.95 18.98
CA LEU A 146 10.74 3.67 18.10
C LEU A 146 11.39 4.05 16.77
N VAL A 147 12.64 4.53 16.78
CA VAL A 147 13.40 4.85 15.56
C VAL A 147 13.60 3.61 14.69
N VAL A 148 13.94 2.46 15.29
CA VAL A 148 14.08 1.19 14.56
C VAL A 148 12.74 0.76 13.97
N CYS A 149 11.66 0.82 14.76
CA CYS A 149 10.33 0.41 14.33
C CYS A 149 9.84 1.26 13.14
N VAL A 150 9.79 2.58 13.31
CA VAL A 150 9.32 3.51 12.27
C VAL A 150 10.21 3.42 11.03
N GLY A 151 11.55 3.37 11.22
CA GLY A 151 12.49 3.24 10.11
C GLY A 151 12.27 1.95 9.30
N ALA A 152 12.06 0.82 9.97
CA ALA A 152 11.82 -0.46 9.31
C ALA A 152 10.44 -0.50 8.59
N ILE A 153 9.39 0.08 9.18
CA ILE A 153 8.09 0.22 8.50
C ILE A 153 8.26 1.05 7.24
N ASN A 154 8.88 2.23 7.34
CA ASN A 154 9.09 3.13 6.22
C ASN A 154 9.89 2.49 5.10
N GLU A 155 11.05 1.89 5.43
CA GLU A 155 11.90 1.23 4.44
C GLU A 155 11.14 0.14 3.67
N ASN A 156 10.32 -0.65 4.39
CA ASN A 156 9.55 -1.70 3.75
C ASN A 156 8.38 -1.14 2.92
N LEU A 157 7.69 -0.07 3.37
CA LEU A 157 6.65 0.59 2.57
C LEU A 157 7.25 1.19 1.29
N ILE A 158 8.41 1.85 1.39
CA ILE A 158 9.12 2.39 0.22
C ILE A 158 9.53 1.26 -0.74
N LYS A 159 10.08 0.15 -0.25
CA LYS A 159 10.40 -1.03 -1.07
C LYS A 159 9.17 -1.63 -1.76
N GLN A 160 7.99 -1.40 -1.23
CA GLN A 160 6.71 -1.86 -1.78
C GLN A 160 6.08 -0.87 -2.78
N GLY A 161 6.73 0.28 -3.02
CA GLY A 161 6.31 1.29 -3.99
C GLY A 161 5.55 2.49 -3.40
N PHE A 162 5.45 2.63 -2.07
CA PHE A 162 4.90 3.83 -1.45
C PHE A 162 6.01 4.86 -1.25
N VAL A 163 6.04 5.89 -2.08
CA VAL A 163 7.14 6.88 -2.07
C VAL A 163 6.92 8.04 -1.11
N HIS A 164 5.66 8.33 -0.78
CA HIS A 164 5.31 9.44 0.10
C HIS A 164 4.98 8.96 1.52
N VAL A 165 6.02 8.51 2.26
CA VAL A 165 5.89 8.15 3.67
C VAL A 165 6.35 9.33 4.53
N VAL A 166 5.47 9.84 5.36
CA VAL A 166 5.69 11.01 6.23
C VAL A 166 5.93 10.54 7.65
N ILE A 167 7.01 10.99 8.26
CA ILE A 167 7.36 10.72 9.66
C ILE A 167 7.12 11.98 10.48
N PRO A 168 6.59 11.87 11.71
CA PRO A 168 6.52 13.00 12.63
C PRO A 168 7.89 13.64 12.89
N LYS A 169 7.95 14.96 12.92
CA LYS A 169 9.21 15.70 13.13
C LYS A 169 9.68 15.71 14.58
N SER A 170 8.79 15.44 15.54
CA SER A 170 9.10 15.43 16.98
C SER A 170 8.43 14.28 17.71
N ASN A 171 8.95 13.93 18.90
CA ASN A 171 8.38 12.89 19.76
C ASN A 171 7.01 13.28 20.32
N GLU A 172 6.72 14.58 20.50
CA GLU A 172 5.41 15.09 20.92
C GLU A 172 4.34 14.90 19.84
N GLU A 173 4.75 14.79 18.58
CA GLU A 173 3.87 14.45 17.47
C GLU A 173 3.60 12.94 17.38
N MET A 174 4.38 12.09 18.09
CA MET A 174 4.22 10.65 18.12
C MET A 174 3.15 10.17 19.11
N GLU A 175 2.59 11.05 19.93
CA GLU A 175 1.47 10.67 20.80
C GLU A 175 0.19 10.53 19.97
N ALA A 176 -0.53 9.42 20.18
CA ALA A 176 -1.73 9.06 19.43
C ALA A 176 -2.85 10.13 19.47
N GLU A 177 -2.81 11.03 20.45
CA GLU A 177 -3.74 12.15 20.61
C GLU A 177 -3.50 13.29 19.59
N ASN A 178 -2.33 13.33 18.96
CA ASN A 178 -1.91 14.38 18.03
C ASN A 178 -2.10 14.01 16.54
N LEU A 179 -2.95 13.05 16.22
CA LEU A 179 -3.23 12.59 14.84
C LEU A 179 -3.69 13.70 13.88
N GLN A 180 -4.22 14.81 14.43
CA GLN A 180 -4.62 16.00 13.65
C GLN A 180 -3.43 16.81 13.09
N LYS A 181 -2.20 16.49 13.51
CA LYS A 181 -0.99 17.21 13.06
C LYS A 181 -0.40 16.67 11.75
N PHE A 182 -0.92 15.57 11.22
CA PHE A 182 -0.57 15.12 9.88
C PHE A 182 -1.32 15.94 8.83
N GLU A 183 -0.76 17.08 8.47
CA GLU A 183 -1.27 17.85 7.34
C GLU A 183 -0.91 17.14 6.02
N ASN A 184 -1.87 17.03 5.13
CA ASN A 184 -1.69 16.52 3.78
C ASN A 184 -1.24 15.03 3.70
N VAL A 185 -1.79 14.15 4.53
CA VAL A 185 -1.70 12.70 4.37
C VAL A 185 -3.04 12.09 4.03
N ASP A 186 -3.04 10.98 3.28
CA ASP A 186 -4.25 10.26 2.89
C ASP A 186 -4.56 9.12 3.87
N PHE A 187 -3.51 8.50 4.41
CA PHE A 187 -3.62 7.41 5.38
C PHE A 187 -2.70 7.63 6.57
N ILE A 188 -3.14 7.14 7.73
CA ILE A 188 -2.33 7.15 8.96
C ILE A 188 -2.20 5.70 9.43
N VAL A 189 -0.97 5.25 9.58
CA VAL A 189 -0.60 3.97 10.20
C VAL A 189 -0.20 4.23 11.63
N ILE A 190 -1.00 3.74 12.57
CA ILE A 190 -0.78 3.88 14.01
C ILE A 190 -0.31 2.55 14.56
N GLY A 191 0.88 2.51 15.14
CA GLY A 191 1.45 1.34 15.81
C GLY A 191 1.51 1.50 17.31
N LYS A 192 1.26 0.42 18.06
CA LYS A 192 1.58 0.30 19.48
C LYS A 192 2.62 -0.81 19.62
N LEU A 193 3.83 -0.43 20.00
CA LEU A 193 4.96 -1.35 20.17
C LEU A 193 5.10 -1.75 21.63
N ASP A 194 5.10 -3.05 21.90
CA ASP A 194 5.48 -3.65 23.17
C ASP A 194 6.71 -4.54 22.98
N ILE A 195 7.64 -4.54 23.93
CA ILE A 195 8.87 -5.32 23.87
C ILE A 195 9.08 -6.04 25.20
N ASN A 196 9.25 -7.35 25.11
CA ASN A 196 9.54 -8.22 26.27
C ASN A 196 10.81 -9.01 25.98
N THR A 197 11.83 -8.83 26.85
CA THR A 197 13.11 -9.53 26.72
C THR A 197 13.35 -10.40 27.95
N ASN A 198 13.73 -11.64 27.70
CA ASN A 198 14.02 -12.63 28.75
C ASN A 198 15.32 -13.36 28.45
N SER A 199 16.12 -13.60 29.48
CA SER A 199 17.32 -14.43 29.38
C SER A 199 16.96 -15.90 29.09
N VAL A 200 17.57 -16.49 28.11
CA VAL A 200 17.40 -17.88 27.74
C VAL A 200 18.13 -18.79 28.73
N LYS A 201 17.40 -19.69 29.40
CA LYS A 201 17.96 -20.65 30.35
C LYS A 201 17.81 -22.07 29.82
N LEU A 202 18.87 -22.88 29.96
CA LEU A 202 18.80 -24.31 29.73
C LEU A 202 18.41 -25.01 31.03
N THR A 203 17.44 -25.90 30.94
CA THR A 203 17.04 -26.77 32.03
C THR A 203 17.83 -28.06 31.97
N LYS A 204 18.59 -28.37 33.05
CA LYS A 204 19.28 -29.67 33.21
C LYS A 204 18.57 -30.43 34.28
N TYR A 205 18.20 -31.66 33.98
CA TYR A 205 17.71 -32.60 34.96
C TYR A 205 18.89 -33.43 35.47
N SER A 206 19.01 -33.62 36.78
CA SER A 206 20.04 -34.44 37.39
C SER A 206 19.87 -35.93 37.05
N ASP A 207 18.62 -36.36 36.88
CA ASP A 207 18.25 -37.71 36.45
C ASP A 207 16.91 -37.67 35.70
N TYR A 208 16.89 -38.10 34.46
CA TYR A 208 15.67 -38.14 33.60
C TYR A 208 14.71 -39.29 33.97
N THR A 209 15.14 -40.21 34.83
CA THR A 209 14.35 -41.37 35.24
C THR A 209 13.68 -41.18 36.62
N ASN A 210 13.96 -40.09 37.29
CA ASN A 210 13.45 -39.79 38.62
C ASN A 210 12.55 -38.55 38.61
N GLU A 211 11.26 -38.74 38.94
CA GLU A 211 10.29 -37.65 38.99
C GLU A 211 10.62 -36.57 40.06
N ASN A 212 11.49 -36.88 41.03
CA ASN A 212 11.99 -35.94 42.03
C ASN A 212 13.40 -35.44 41.74
N ALA A 213 13.87 -35.57 40.50
CA ALA A 213 15.18 -35.09 40.11
C ALA A 213 15.32 -33.57 40.31
N GLU A 214 16.44 -33.12 40.84
CA GLU A 214 16.73 -31.69 40.93
C GLU A 214 16.81 -31.05 39.53
N VAL A 215 16.03 -29.99 39.37
CA VAL A 215 16.01 -29.21 38.12
C VAL A 215 16.97 -28.02 38.26
N ASN A 216 18.10 -28.09 37.60
CA ASN A 216 19.04 -27.00 37.59
C ASN A 216 18.87 -26.18 36.27
N THR A 217 18.74 -24.85 36.41
CA THR A 217 18.74 -23.93 35.26
C THR A 217 20.11 -23.30 35.11
N VAL A 218 20.64 -23.33 33.88
CA VAL A 218 21.92 -22.71 33.54
C VAL A 218 21.66 -21.58 32.56
N ALA A 219 22.18 -20.37 32.86
CA ALA A 219 22.14 -19.26 31.97
C ALA A 219 22.96 -19.55 30.69
N THR A 220 22.40 -19.27 29.52
CA THR A 220 23.06 -19.50 28.24
C THR A 220 23.87 -18.29 27.77
N GLY A 221 23.69 -17.11 28.36
CA GLY A 221 24.21 -15.84 27.90
C GLY A 221 23.48 -15.32 26.64
N LEU A 222 22.33 -15.93 26.33
CA LEU A 222 21.48 -15.49 25.24
C LEU A 222 20.23 -14.78 25.79
N GLU A 223 19.78 -13.75 25.08
CA GLU A 223 18.58 -12.99 25.36
C GLU A 223 17.56 -13.24 24.24
N ARG A 224 16.33 -13.58 24.59
CA ARG A 224 15.20 -13.71 23.68
C ARG A 224 14.31 -12.49 23.85
N THR A 225 14.04 -11.81 22.76
CA THR A 225 13.08 -10.70 22.72
C THR A 225 11.89 -11.06 21.86
N LEU A 226 10.70 -10.83 22.39
CA LEU A 226 9.44 -10.77 21.66
C LEU A 226 9.07 -9.28 21.52
N ALA A 227 8.90 -8.83 20.30
CA ALA A 227 8.35 -7.52 19.96
C ALA A 227 6.95 -7.71 19.38
N GLU A 228 5.95 -7.13 20.03
CA GLU A 228 4.55 -7.16 19.63
C GLU A 228 4.17 -5.79 19.09
N LEU A 229 3.49 -5.75 17.93
CA LEU A 229 3.09 -4.52 17.29
C LEU A 229 1.62 -4.62 16.87
N ASP A 230 0.76 -3.89 17.58
CA ASP A 230 -0.62 -3.66 17.21
C ASP A 230 -0.69 -2.50 16.23
N VAL A 231 -1.31 -2.72 15.08
CA VAL A 231 -1.39 -1.71 14.01
C VAL A 231 -2.82 -1.42 13.64
N LYS A 232 -3.15 -0.13 13.56
CA LYS A 232 -4.40 0.41 13.05
C LYS A 232 -4.10 1.31 11.86
N VAL A 233 -4.85 1.16 10.78
CA VAL A 233 -4.75 2.01 9.59
C VAL A 233 -6.04 2.80 9.43
N LEU A 234 -5.92 4.12 9.32
CA LEU A 234 -7.05 5.05 9.16
C LEU A 234 -6.93 5.82 7.83
N ARG A 235 -8.06 6.18 7.25
CA ARG A 235 -8.12 7.30 6.29
C ARG A 235 -7.99 8.60 7.07
N ALA A 236 -7.09 9.49 6.62
CA ALA A 236 -6.83 10.72 7.36
C ALA A 236 -7.99 11.72 7.29
N ASP A 237 -8.68 11.76 6.15
CA ASP A 237 -9.78 12.70 5.88
C ASP A 237 -11.09 12.31 6.57
N THR A 238 -11.47 11.03 6.51
CA THR A 238 -12.74 10.54 7.05
C THR A 238 -12.62 9.91 8.44
N GLN A 239 -11.40 9.65 8.91
CA GLN A 239 -11.08 8.90 10.14
C GLN A 239 -11.64 7.46 10.13
N GLU A 240 -11.99 6.95 8.95
CA GLU A 240 -12.48 5.59 8.78
C GLU A 240 -11.35 4.57 9.01
N ILE A 241 -11.62 3.52 9.78
CA ILE A 241 -10.68 2.42 10.00
C ILE A 241 -10.64 1.55 8.74
N VAL A 242 -9.50 1.53 8.06
CA VAL A 242 -9.24 0.65 6.90
C VAL A 242 -8.99 -0.78 7.35
N GLY A 243 -8.37 -0.95 8.51
CA GLY A 243 -8.15 -2.24 9.15
C GLY A 243 -7.24 -2.16 10.36
N GLU A 244 -7.27 -3.24 11.13
CA GLU A 244 -6.44 -3.44 12.32
C GLU A 244 -5.86 -4.85 12.28
N PHE A 245 -4.66 -5.01 12.81
CA PHE A 245 -4.00 -6.30 12.91
C PHE A 245 -2.89 -6.28 13.97
N HIS A 246 -2.48 -7.47 14.39
CA HIS A 246 -1.38 -7.73 15.30
C HIS A 246 -0.28 -8.49 14.58
N VAL A 247 0.98 -8.13 14.84
CA VAL A 247 2.17 -8.86 14.37
C VAL A 247 3.21 -8.95 15.46
N GLU A 248 4.01 -10.00 15.39
CA GLU A 248 5.08 -10.26 16.33
C GLU A 248 6.42 -10.37 15.61
N GLY A 249 7.50 -10.07 16.32
CA GLY A 249 8.88 -10.36 15.91
C GLY A 249 9.60 -11.05 17.06
N ASP A 250 10.25 -12.18 16.82
CA ASP A 250 10.98 -12.95 17.81
C ASP A 250 12.45 -13.06 17.41
N ALA A 251 13.34 -12.77 18.33
CA ALA A 251 14.78 -12.85 18.08
C ALA A 251 15.54 -13.33 19.32
N ILE A 252 16.60 -14.09 19.11
CA ILE A 252 17.53 -14.53 20.15
C ILE A 252 18.92 -14.05 19.77
N GLN A 253 19.55 -13.30 20.66
CA GLN A 253 20.91 -12.76 20.48
C GLN A 253 21.70 -12.86 21.78
N ASN A 254 23.00 -12.58 21.72
CA ASN A 254 23.90 -12.54 22.89
C ASN A 254 23.88 -11.18 23.63
N ASP A 255 23.00 -10.29 23.25
CA ASP A 255 22.87 -8.95 23.80
C ASP A 255 21.42 -8.50 23.70
N THR A 256 20.90 -7.89 24.78
CA THR A 256 19.51 -7.46 24.93
C THR A 256 19.11 -6.45 23.83
N ASN A 257 19.95 -5.43 23.60
CA ASN A 257 19.62 -4.39 22.64
C ASN A 257 19.62 -4.94 21.21
N ARG A 258 20.57 -5.83 20.89
CA ARG A 258 20.64 -6.49 19.57
C ARG A 258 19.43 -7.40 19.37
N SER A 259 19.05 -8.19 20.39
CA SER A 259 17.86 -9.03 20.33
C SER A 259 16.60 -8.20 20.10
N ALA A 260 16.43 -7.11 20.86
CA ALA A 260 15.29 -6.21 20.72
C ALA A 260 15.24 -5.53 19.35
N ASN A 261 16.35 -4.99 18.86
CA ASN A 261 16.39 -4.35 17.53
C ASN A 261 16.02 -5.31 16.40
N VAL A 262 16.49 -6.57 16.45
CA VAL A 262 16.13 -7.58 15.44
C VAL A 262 14.66 -7.95 15.53
N ALA A 263 14.14 -8.18 16.73
CA ALA A 263 12.73 -8.50 16.97
C ALA A 263 11.80 -7.38 16.47
N VAL A 264 12.12 -6.12 16.82
CA VAL A 264 11.37 -4.93 16.36
C VAL A 264 11.41 -4.81 14.83
N ALA A 265 12.57 -4.99 14.20
CA ALA A 265 12.69 -4.92 12.75
C ALA A 265 11.86 -6.01 12.04
N LEU A 266 11.80 -7.23 12.61
CA LEU A 266 10.97 -8.32 12.09
C LEU A 266 9.48 -8.02 12.22
N ALA A 267 9.01 -7.57 13.39
CA ALA A 267 7.62 -7.16 13.60
C ALA A 267 7.23 -6.04 12.62
N SER A 268 8.09 -5.02 12.47
CA SER A 268 7.87 -3.88 11.59
C SER A 268 7.81 -4.26 10.11
N SER A 269 8.65 -5.21 9.67
CA SER A 269 8.61 -5.72 8.30
C SER A 269 7.30 -6.46 8.02
N ARG A 270 6.84 -7.30 8.96
CA ARG A 270 5.55 -7.99 8.88
C ARG A 270 4.38 -7.00 8.88
N ALA A 271 4.47 -5.94 9.69
CA ALA A 271 3.47 -4.87 9.72
C ALA A 271 3.35 -4.17 8.36
N ALA A 272 4.46 -3.80 7.73
CA ALA A 272 4.45 -3.17 6.42
C ALA A 272 3.82 -4.06 5.32
N GLU A 273 4.04 -5.36 5.38
CA GLU A 273 3.39 -6.35 4.49
C GLU A 273 1.87 -6.36 4.67
N GLN A 274 1.39 -6.36 5.92
CA GLN A 274 -0.03 -6.34 6.25
C GLN A 274 -0.67 -5.00 5.81
N VAL A 275 0.00 -3.86 6.05
CA VAL A 275 -0.45 -2.52 5.60
C VAL A 275 -0.63 -2.52 4.08
N LYS A 276 0.31 -3.06 3.31
CA LYS A 276 0.17 -3.23 1.86
C LYS A 276 -1.08 -4.02 1.49
N GLY A 277 -1.34 -5.13 2.20
CA GLY A 277 -2.54 -5.95 2.00
C GLY A 277 -3.84 -5.17 2.25
N LEU A 278 -3.86 -4.29 3.27
CA LEU A 278 -4.99 -3.40 3.54
C LEU A 278 -5.18 -2.39 2.42
N PHE A 279 -4.12 -1.74 1.97
CA PHE A 279 -4.20 -0.78 0.86
C PHE A 279 -4.64 -1.45 -0.45
N LYS A 280 -4.15 -2.66 -0.74
CA LYS A 280 -4.60 -3.43 -1.91
C LYS A 280 -6.12 -3.70 -1.84
N ARG A 281 -6.66 -4.04 -0.66
CA ARG A 281 -8.10 -4.23 -0.47
C ARG A 281 -8.87 -2.91 -0.57
N ALA A 282 -8.38 -1.84 0.04
CA ALA A 282 -8.98 -0.51 -0.06
C ALA A 282 -9.01 0.00 -1.51
N ALA A 283 -7.99 -0.30 -2.30
CA ALA A 283 -7.92 0.01 -3.71
C ALA A 283 -8.83 -0.88 -4.57
N SER A 284 -9.03 -2.14 -4.19
CA SER A 284 -9.88 -3.11 -4.94
C SER A 284 -11.37 -2.95 -4.65
N SER A 285 -11.74 -2.27 -3.56
CA SER A 285 -13.13 -1.89 -3.33
C SER A 285 -13.50 -0.85 -4.38
N VAL A 286 -14.06 -1.32 -5.49
CA VAL A 286 -14.44 -0.53 -6.70
C VAL A 286 -15.50 0.54 -6.39
N GLU A 287 -16.08 0.48 -5.20
CA GLU A 287 -17.02 1.47 -4.67
C GLU A 287 -16.25 2.48 -3.81
N GLY A 288 -15.70 3.50 -4.47
CA GLY A 288 -15.20 4.67 -3.77
C GLY A 288 -16.34 5.28 -2.98
N ASN A 289 -16.24 5.27 -1.64
CA ASN A 289 -17.17 6.00 -0.81
C ASN A 289 -16.64 7.43 -0.65
N VAL A 290 -17.36 8.38 -1.21
CA VAL A 290 -17.11 9.80 -0.96
C VAL A 290 -18.00 10.24 0.20
N GLN A 291 -17.39 10.77 1.26
CA GLN A 291 -18.10 11.44 2.33
C GLN A 291 -18.33 12.90 1.92
N ILE A 292 -19.57 13.33 1.91
CA ILE A 292 -19.92 14.73 1.68
C ILE A 292 -20.34 15.34 3.01
N ILE A 293 -19.67 16.42 3.39
CA ILE A 293 -20.07 17.29 4.48
C ILE A 293 -20.74 18.50 3.84
N VAL A 294 -22.03 18.70 4.10
CA VAL A 294 -22.78 19.85 3.59
C VAL A 294 -23.15 20.79 4.71
N ARG A 295 -22.81 22.07 4.55
CA ARG A 295 -23.25 23.14 5.45
C ARG A 295 -24.47 23.83 4.84
N THR A 296 -25.58 23.82 5.58
CA THR A 296 -26.84 24.40 5.16
C THR A 296 -27.76 24.59 6.35
N ASP A 297 -28.59 25.63 6.32
CA ASP A 297 -29.53 25.97 7.41
C ASP A 297 -30.74 25.05 7.49
N SER A 298 -30.97 24.20 6.48
CA SER A 298 -32.18 23.40 6.38
C SER A 298 -31.87 21.94 6.01
N TYR A 299 -32.50 21.02 6.73
CA TYR A 299 -32.51 19.59 6.37
C TYR A 299 -33.16 19.36 4.99
N GLU A 300 -34.11 20.18 4.58
CA GLU A 300 -34.73 20.11 3.25
C GLU A 300 -33.68 20.27 2.12
N ASN A 301 -32.72 21.17 2.32
CA ASN A 301 -31.62 21.33 1.38
C ASN A 301 -30.71 20.09 1.31
N VAL A 302 -30.51 19.40 2.44
CA VAL A 302 -29.78 18.09 2.46
C VAL A 302 -30.54 17.06 1.63
N MET A 303 -31.84 16.98 1.74
CA MET A 303 -32.70 16.07 0.96
C MET A 303 -32.71 16.43 -0.54
N LYS A 304 -32.71 17.71 -0.88
CA LYS A 304 -32.57 18.14 -2.28
C LYS A 304 -31.21 17.71 -2.85
N LEU A 305 -30.13 17.93 -2.09
CA LEU A 305 -28.79 17.50 -2.48
C LEU A 305 -28.70 15.98 -2.64
N GLU A 306 -29.30 15.21 -1.73
CA GLU A 306 -29.39 13.74 -1.86
C GLU A 306 -30.04 13.34 -3.19
N ASN A 307 -31.15 13.97 -3.55
CA ASN A 307 -31.85 13.66 -4.79
C ASN A 307 -31.02 14.00 -6.04
N GLU A 308 -30.33 15.14 -6.04
CA GLU A 308 -29.42 15.52 -7.12
C GLU A 308 -28.23 14.54 -7.24
N LEU A 309 -27.67 14.12 -6.10
CA LEU A 309 -26.60 13.13 -6.06
C LEU A 309 -27.04 11.77 -6.62
N ARG A 310 -28.28 11.32 -6.32
CA ARG A 310 -28.83 10.07 -6.85
C ARG A 310 -29.01 10.09 -8.37
N GLN A 311 -29.16 11.27 -8.96
CA GLN A 311 -29.30 11.45 -10.42
C GLN A 311 -27.96 11.66 -11.11
N ALA A 312 -26.88 11.89 -10.36
CA ALA A 312 -25.56 12.15 -10.92
C ALA A 312 -25.00 10.90 -11.59
N ALA A 313 -24.44 11.06 -12.79
CA ALA A 313 -23.84 9.96 -13.53
C ALA A 313 -22.63 9.41 -12.79
N GLY A 314 -22.56 8.07 -12.64
CA GLY A 314 -21.48 7.40 -11.92
C GLY A 314 -21.71 7.26 -10.40
N VAL A 315 -22.85 7.74 -9.88
CA VAL A 315 -23.29 7.49 -8.51
C VAL A 315 -24.15 6.23 -8.46
N GLN A 316 -23.84 5.32 -7.55
CA GLN A 316 -24.52 4.05 -7.36
C GLN A 316 -25.47 4.09 -6.18
N ASN A 317 -25.04 4.69 -5.07
CA ASN A 317 -25.83 4.80 -3.86
C ASN A 317 -25.55 6.12 -3.12
N VAL A 318 -26.57 6.65 -2.45
CA VAL A 318 -26.48 7.84 -1.61
C VAL A 318 -27.20 7.58 -0.29
N SER A 319 -26.58 7.89 0.83
CA SER A 319 -27.11 7.68 2.16
C SER A 319 -26.83 8.88 3.06
N VAL A 320 -27.85 9.60 3.46
CA VAL A 320 -27.76 10.63 4.51
C VAL A 320 -27.57 9.94 5.86
N LYS A 321 -26.50 10.26 6.57
CA LYS A 321 -26.16 9.66 7.86
C LYS A 321 -26.56 10.52 9.05
N ALA A 322 -26.40 11.82 8.92
CA ALA A 322 -26.70 12.74 10.01
C ALA A 322 -27.01 14.14 9.47
N TYR A 323 -27.76 14.88 10.25
CA TYR A 323 -27.90 16.34 10.14
C TYR A 323 -28.00 16.93 11.54
N ASP A 324 -27.04 17.74 11.90
CA ASP A 324 -27.02 18.44 13.20
C ASP A 324 -26.38 19.83 13.04
N LYS A 325 -27.01 20.83 13.67
CA LYS A 325 -26.49 22.22 13.78
C LYS A 325 -26.02 22.81 12.43
N GLY A 326 -26.82 22.61 11.38
CA GLY A 326 -26.49 23.15 10.05
C GLY A 326 -25.45 22.36 9.28
N LYS A 327 -25.07 21.16 9.74
CA LYS A 327 -24.11 20.27 9.09
C LYS A 327 -24.77 18.94 8.75
N GLY A 328 -24.83 18.62 7.47
CA GLY A 328 -25.26 17.31 6.98
C GLY A 328 -24.07 16.42 6.63
N THR A 329 -24.20 15.13 6.86
CA THR A 329 -23.21 14.11 6.45
C THR A 329 -23.89 13.12 5.52
N ILE A 330 -23.37 12.99 4.31
CA ILE A 330 -23.87 12.10 3.25
C ILE A 330 -22.75 11.20 2.79
N PHE A 331 -23.02 9.90 2.66
CA PHE A 331 -22.11 8.95 2.03
C PHE A 331 -22.61 8.63 0.62
N VAL A 332 -21.70 8.67 -0.35
CA VAL A 332 -21.97 8.44 -1.76
C VAL A 332 -21.08 7.34 -2.28
N SER A 333 -21.66 6.22 -2.69
CA SER A 333 -20.94 5.15 -3.42
C SER A 333 -20.85 5.55 -4.89
N THR A 334 -19.63 5.81 -5.34
CA THR A 334 -19.38 6.32 -6.69
C THR A 334 -17.98 5.98 -7.18
N SER A 335 -17.80 5.85 -8.49
CA SER A 335 -16.49 5.77 -9.14
C SER A 335 -15.86 7.14 -9.39
N LEU A 336 -16.59 8.23 -9.12
CA LEU A 336 -16.13 9.59 -9.34
C LEU A 336 -15.25 10.08 -8.19
N GLN A 337 -14.26 10.86 -8.52
CA GLN A 337 -13.52 11.64 -7.53
C GLN A 337 -14.37 12.78 -6.96
N PRO A 338 -14.15 13.23 -5.70
CA PRO A 338 -14.91 14.31 -5.09
C PRO A 338 -15.02 15.58 -5.95
N ASN A 339 -13.94 15.98 -6.61
CA ASN A 339 -13.92 17.13 -7.51
C ASN A 339 -14.78 16.94 -8.77
N GLN A 340 -14.87 15.71 -9.28
CA GLN A 340 -15.72 15.39 -10.44
C GLN A 340 -17.20 15.43 -10.02
N LEU A 341 -17.50 14.88 -8.84
CA LEU A 341 -18.82 14.90 -8.26
C LEU A 341 -19.29 16.35 -8.01
N PHE A 342 -18.43 17.20 -7.42
CA PHE A 342 -18.72 18.63 -7.25
C PHE A 342 -18.98 19.32 -8.59
N LYS A 343 -18.18 19.05 -9.61
CA LYS A 343 -18.36 19.63 -10.95
C LYS A 343 -19.71 19.25 -11.55
N GLN A 344 -20.15 18.01 -11.38
CA GLN A 344 -21.49 17.58 -11.82
C GLN A 344 -22.60 18.28 -11.06
N LEU A 345 -22.50 18.36 -9.73
CA LEU A 345 -23.47 19.10 -8.90
C LEU A 345 -23.56 20.57 -9.34
N LYS A 346 -22.43 21.23 -9.53
CA LYS A 346 -22.42 22.65 -9.95
C LYS A 346 -23.02 22.88 -11.33
N THR A 347 -22.91 21.90 -12.24
CA THR A 347 -23.37 22.06 -13.63
C THR A 347 -24.81 21.63 -13.82
N ASN A 348 -25.26 20.58 -13.12
CA ASN A 348 -26.51 19.88 -13.41
C ASN A 348 -27.60 20.09 -12.33
N SER A 349 -27.24 20.65 -11.15
CA SER A 349 -28.23 20.89 -10.10
C SER A 349 -28.72 22.31 -10.07
N ASN A 350 -29.95 22.50 -9.57
CA ASN A 350 -30.53 23.80 -9.29
C ASN A 350 -30.08 24.37 -7.93
N LEU A 351 -29.10 23.74 -7.28
CA LEU A 351 -28.61 24.17 -5.98
C LEU A 351 -27.37 25.07 -6.17
N ASN A 352 -27.32 26.14 -5.39
CA ASN A 352 -26.10 26.96 -5.30
C ASN A 352 -25.10 26.25 -4.41
N VAL A 353 -24.19 25.49 -5.04
CA VAL A 353 -23.17 24.67 -4.34
C VAL A 353 -21.82 25.39 -4.39
N PHE A 354 -21.20 25.57 -3.22
CA PHE A 354 -19.86 26.13 -3.06
C PHE A 354 -18.97 25.09 -2.43
N MET A 355 -17.76 24.90 -3.00
CA MET A 355 -16.76 24.00 -2.43
C MET A 355 -15.98 24.71 -1.34
N GLU A 356 -15.93 24.12 -0.15
CA GLU A 356 -15.11 24.59 0.97
C GLU A 356 -13.79 23.83 1.03
N ASN A 357 -13.85 22.50 0.87
CA ASN A 357 -12.67 21.64 0.89
C ASN A 357 -12.90 20.36 0.06
N SER A 358 -11.82 19.75 -0.41
CA SER A 358 -11.86 18.45 -1.13
C SER A 358 -10.58 17.68 -0.92
N SER A 359 -10.70 16.41 -0.56
CA SER A 359 -9.60 15.46 -0.47
C SER A 359 -9.89 14.19 -1.30
N ALA A 360 -9.15 13.12 -1.10
CA ALA A 360 -9.34 11.89 -1.88
C ALA A 360 -10.72 11.26 -1.70
N ASN A 361 -11.31 11.34 -0.50
CA ASN A 361 -12.60 10.70 -0.19
C ASN A 361 -13.58 11.63 0.53
N LEU A 362 -13.24 12.89 0.70
CA LEU A 362 -14.05 13.89 1.38
C LEU A 362 -14.34 15.09 0.46
N LEU A 363 -15.58 15.52 0.44
CA LEU A 363 -16.04 16.75 -0.20
C LEU A 363 -16.79 17.60 0.84
N GLU A 364 -16.26 18.77 1.18
CA GLU A 364 -16.95 19.74 2.01
C GLU A 364 -17.55 20.84 1.14
N ILE A 365 -18.85 21.04 1.27
CA ILE A 365 -19.60 22.02 0.48
C ILE A 365 -20.54 22.84 1.37
N SER A 366 -20.88 24.02 0.92
CA SER A 366 -22.00 24.80 1.47
C SER A 366 -23.06 25.02 0.40
N LEU A 367 -24.30 25.10 0.85
CA LEU A 367 -25.47 25.45 0.03
C LEU A 367 -25.92 26.88 0.38
N GLY A 368 -25.99 27.73 -0.64
CA GLY A 368 -26.45 29.10 -0.54
C GLY A 368 -27.95 29.25 -0.83
#